data_5c97a3e96436bee16a4230348e194b59
#
_entry.id   5c97a3e96436bee16a4230348e194b59
#
_cell.length_a   1.000
_cell.length_b   1.000
_cell.length_c   1.000
_cell.angle_alpha   90.00
_cell.angle_beta   90.00
_cell.angle_gamma   90.00
#
_symmetry.space_group_name_H-M   'P 1'
#
loop_
_entity.id
_entity.type
_entity.pdbx_description
1 polymer ?
#
loop_
_entity_poly.entity_id
_entity_poly.type
_entity_poly.pdbx_seq_one_letter_code
_entity_poly.pdbx_strand_id
1 'polypeptide(L)'
;PGDRVAAQVEKHPLALVIYLACARAGAIFLPLNTAYTPAEVGYFLGDAEPSLFICDPARREQLAQAAAAAKVARVETLGADGQGSMADRIAAAPDAFADIARGPDDLAAILYTSGTTGRSKGAMLSHDNLLSNSLTLRDYWRFTDRDVLIHALPIFHTHGLFVATNVLLLAGGSLIFMPKFDADLVMRAMPRATSMMGVPTFYTRLLDHPGLSRDATSHMRLFVSGSAPLLAETHRAWRGRTGHAILERYGMTETNMNTSNPYDGERVAGTVGFPLPGVSLRVVDPDSGGPLARDAIGMIEVKGPNVCKGYWRMPEKTEAEFRKDGFFITGDLGKIDEAGYVHIVGRGKDLIITGGFNVYPKEIETEIDALPGVMESAVIGAPHRDFGEGVIAVVVRQAGAALDERSILSALQDRLAKFKLPKRAIIVDDLPRNTMGKVQKNLLRDQHRDIFNTPAS
;
A
#
# COMPACT_ATOMS: atom_id res chain seq x y z
N PRO A 1 28.12 9.57 -4.09
CA PRO A 1 27.27 8.43 -4.51
C PRO A 1 27.17 7.38 -3.42
N GLY A 2 25.97 6.73 -3.31
CA GLY A 2 25.74 5.71 -2.28
C GLY A 2 25.41 6.25 -0.89
N ASP A 3 25.54 7.54 -0.63
CA ASP A 3 25.10 8.15 0.62
C ASP A 3 23.57 8.17 0.72
N ARG A 4 23.04 7.99 1.92
CA ARG A 4 21.60 8.04 2.17
C ARG A 4 21.19 9.46 2.53
N VAL A 5 20.07 9.88 1.93
CA VAL A 5 19.41 11.16 2.24
C VAL A 5 18.03 10.84 2.79
N ALA A 6 17.85 11.02 4.10
CA ALA A 6 16.58 10.81 4.75
C ALA A 6 15.73 12.09 4.71
N ALA A 7 14.42 11.96 4.43
CA ALA A 7 13.50 13.08 4.37
C ALA A 7 12.19 12.75 5.10
N GLN A 8 11.90 13.50 6.18
CA GLN A 8 10.60 13.48 6.86
C GLN A 8 9.96 14.87 6.72
N VAL A 9 9.39 15.10 5.55
CA VAL A 9 8.86 16.41 5.14
C VAL A 9 7.42 16.26 4.65
N GLU A 10 6.64 17.32 4.82
CA GLU A 10 5.29 17.37 4.28
C GLU A 10 5.31 17.37 2.74
N LYS A 11 4.17 17.03 2.17
CA LYS A 11 4.03 16.90 0.72
C LYS A 11 4.09 18.28 0.06
N HIS A 12 5.21 18.57 -0.58
CA HIS A 12 5.50 19.80 -1.32
C HIS A 12 6.28 19.47 -2.61
N PRO A 13 6.17 20.25 -3.70
CA PRO A 13 6.94 19.99 -4.93
C PRO A 13 8.45 19.90 -4.71
N LEU A 14 9.03 20.69 -3.80
CA LEU A 14 10.46 20.60 -3.47
C LEU A 14 10.85 19.23 -2.87
N ALA A 15 9.93 18.51 -2.23
CA ALA A 15 10.22 17.16 -1.76
C ALA A 15 10.43 16.18 -2.93
N LEU A 16 9.71 16.37 -4.05
CA LEU A 16 9.97 15.63 -5.29
C LEU A 16 11.29 16.05 -5.94
N VAL A 17 11.62 17.33 -5.89
CA VAL A 17 12.92 17.84 -6.37
C VAL A 17 14.07 17.20 -5.59
N ILE A 18 13.95 17.04 -4.25
CA ILE A 18 14.95 16.36 -3.42
C ILE A 18 15.10 14.89 -3.86
N TYR A 19 14.01 14.19 -4.09
CA TYR A 19 14.05 12.81 -4.60
C TYR A 19 14.81 12.72 -5.93
N LEU A 20 14.46 13.57 -6.89
CA LEU A 20 15.13 13.60 -8.19
C LEU A 20 16.60 14.05 -8.10
N ALA A 21 16.90 14.97 -7.20
CA ALA A 21 18.28 15.38 -6.92
C ALA A 21 19.12 14.24 -6.36
N CYS A 22 18.55 13.39 -5.49
CA CYS A 22 19.23 12.17 -5.02
C CYS A 22 19.56 11.24 -6.18
N ALA A 23 18.61 11.01 -7.09
CA ALA A 23 18.84 10.17 -8.27
C ALA A 23 19.98 10.74 -9.17
N ARG A 24 19.99 12.05 -9.42
CA ARG A 24 21.04 12.73 -10.21
C ARG A 24 22.40 12.73 -9.53
N ALA A 25 22.43 12.84 -8.20
CA ALA A 25 23.66 12.83 -7.40
C ALA A 25 24.17 11.42 -7.09
N GLY A 26 23.46 10.37 -7.49
CA GLY A 26 23.76 8.98 -7.15
C GLY A 26 23.62 8.70 -5.65
N ALA A 27 22.80 9.46 -4.94
CA ALA A 27 22.45 9.24 -3.53
C ALA A 27 21.22 8.36 -3.41
N ILE A 28 21.08 7.67 -2.27
CA ILE A 28 19.97 6.78 -1.96
C ILE A 28 18.91 7.56 -1.19
N PHE A 29 17.73 7.73 -1.76
CA PHE A 29 16.64 8.45 -1.14
C PHE A 29 15.89 7.59 -0.11
N LEU A 30 15.62 8.16 1.07
CA LEU A 30 14.97 7.50 2.18
C LEU A 30 13.80 8.36 2.68
N PRO A 31 12.60 8.23 2.07
CA PRO A 31 11.42 8.95 2.52
C PRO A 31 10.87 8.34 3.81
N LEU A 32 10.59 9.19 4.80
CA LEU A 32 10.01 8.80 6.08
C LEU A 32 8.59 9.36 6.21
N ASN A 33 7.70 8.56 6.76
CA ASN A 33 6.34 8.99 7.08
C ASN A 33 6.35 10.14 8.08
N THR A 34 5.63 11.22 7.79
CA THR A 34 5.54 12.40 8.65
C THR A 34 4.90 12.11 10.01
N ALA A 35 4.12 11.02 10.11
CA ALA A 35 3.51 10.56 11.35
C ALA A 35 4.46 9.79 12.28
N TYR A 36 5.66 9.41 11.83
CA TYR A 36 6.61 8.69 12.69
C TYR A 36 7.04 9.53 13.90
N THR A 37 7.05 8.86 15.05
CA THR A 37 7.53 9.42 16.31
C THR A 37 9.05 9.65 16.29
N PRO A 38 9.60 10.49 17.20
CA PRO A 38 11.05 10.67 17.30
C PRO A 38 11.82 9.37 17.56
N ALA A 39 11.24 8.43 18.29
CA ALA A 39 11.86 7.12 18.55
C ALA A 39 11.95 6.28 17.27
N GLU A 40 10.89 6.25 16.45
CA GLU A 40 10.91 5.56 15.16
C GLU A 40 11.89 6.22 14.17
N VAL A 41 11.88 7.55 14.11
CA VAL A 41 12.86 8.29 13.29
C VAL A 41 14.29 7.97 13.74
N GLY A 42 14.55 7.96 15.05
CA GLY A 42 15.84 7.58 15.61
C GLY A 42 16.29 6.18 15.19
N TYR A 43 15.37 5.23 15.14
CA TYR A 43 15.64 3.90 14.62
C TYR A 43 16.06 3.94 13.13
N PHE A 44 15.29 4.61 12.27
CA PHE A 44 15.59 4.68 10.84
C PHE A 44 16.91 5.41 10.54
N LEU A 45 17.18 6.51 11.25
CA LEU A 45 18.43 7.23 11.11
C LEU A 45 19.62 6.40 11.58
N GLY A 46 19.49 5.66 12.69
CA GLY A 46 20.53 4.78 13.20
C GLY A 46 20.80 3.56 12.32
N ASP A 47 19.77 3.02 11.68
CA ASP A 47 19.90 1.85 10.79
C ASP A 47 20.44 2.24 9.40
N ALA A 48 19.92 3.32 8.81
CA ALA A 48 20.32 3.77 7.48
C ALA A 48 21.59 4.63 7.48
N GLU A 49 21.96 5.27 8.60
CA GLU A 49 23.10 6.17 8.72
C GLU A 49 23.18 7.21 7.58
N PRO A 50 22.15 8.06 7.42
CA PRO A 50 22.15 9.04 6.34
C PRO A 50 23.18 10.16 6.58
N SER A 51 23.81 10.63 5.50
CA SER A 51 24.70 11.80 5.54
C SER A 51 23.94 13.12 5.63
N LEU A 52 22.67 13.12 5.19
CA LEU A 52 21.77 14.26 5.24
C LEU A 52 20.39 13.80 5.75
N PHE A 53 19.85 14.54 6.71
CA PHE A 53 18.47 14.42 7.15
C PHE A 53 17.73 15.72 6.93
N ILE A 54 16.56 15.66 6.29
CA ILE A 54 15.70 16.81 6.04
C ILE A 54 14.38 16.59 6.80
N CYS A 55 14.00 17.55 7.63
CA CYS A 55 12.77 17.45 8.41
C CYS A 55 11.94 18.74 8.34
N ASP A 56 10.69 18.68 8.82
CA ASP A 56 9.87 19.88 8.99
C ASP A 56 10.52 20.81 10.01
N PRO A 57 10.57 22.16 9.76
CA PRO A 57 11.11 23.13 10.70
C PRO A 57 10.52 23.03 12.10
N ALA A 58 9.20 22.80 12.20
CA ALA A 58 8.50 22.66 13.49
C ALA A 58 8.92 21.41 14.29
N ARG A 59 9.51 20.42 13.62
CA ARG A 59 9.97 19.17 14.25
C ARG A 59 11.47 19.13 14.49
N ARG A 60 12.23 20.13 14.02
CA ARG A 60 13.70 20.12 14.08
C ARG A 60 14.24 19.91 15.49
N GLU A 61 13.72 20.65 16.47
CA GLU A 61 14.15 20.54 17.86
C GLU A 61 13.84 19.16 18.45
N GLN A 62 12.63 18.66 18.22
CA GLN A 62 12.19 17.34 18.67
C GLN A 62 13.03 16.20 18.09
N LEU A 63 13.52 16.33 16.85
CA LEU A 63 14.30 15.31 16.14
C LEU A 63 15.81 15.48 16.29
N ALA A 64 16.27 16.59 16.88
CA ALA A 64 17.70 16.91 17.01
C ALA A 64 18.47 15.84 17.80
N GLN A 65 17.88 15.33 18.88
CA GLN A 65 18.50 14.27 19.69
C GLN A 65 18.64 12.97 18.90
N ALA A 66 17.60 12.57 18.16
CA ALA A 66 17.60 11.37 17.32
C ALA A 66 18.66 11.47 16.21
N ALA A 67 18.76 12.63 15.54
CA ALA A 67 19.76 12.87 14.52
C ALA A 67 21.18 12.87 15.08
N ALA A 68 21.41 13.47 16.24
CA ALA A 68 22.71 13.49 16.91
C ALA A 68 23.14 12.09 17.36
N ALA A 69 22.23 11.30 17.94
CA ALA A 69 22.50 9.92 18.36
C ALA A 69 22.87 9.04 17.14
N ALA A 70 22.22 9.25 16.00
CA ALA A 70 22.53 8.59 14.74
C ALA A 70 23.76 9.17 14.02
N LYS A 71 24.43 10.16 14.60
CA LYS A 71 25.61 10.84 14.02
C LYS A 71 25.38 11.41 12.62
N VAL A 72 24.16 11.87 12.33
CA VAL A 72 23.85 12.51 11.05
C VAL A 72 24.68 13.77 10.88
N ALA A 73 25.48 13.81 9.82
CA ALA A 73 26.44 14.89 9.61
C ALA A 73 25.77 16.24 9.33
N ARG A 74 24.61 16.23 8.71
CA ARG A 74 23.88 17.44 8.31
C ARG A 74 22.37 17.28 8.49
N VAL A 75 21.75 18.25 9.15
CA VAL A 75 20.30 18.35 9.32
C VAL A 75 19.80 19.65 8.72
N GLU A 76 18.93 19.56 7.72
CA GLU A 76 18.30 20.70 7.06
C GLU A 76 16.77 20.65 7.29
N THR A 77 16.08 21.74 6.95
CA THR A 77 14.64 21.84 7.13
C THR A 77 13.94 22.21 5.83
N LEU A 78 12.73 21.64 5.62
CA LEU A 78 11.80 22.00 4.55
C LEU A 78 10.38 21.91 5.09
N GLY A 79 9.68 23.04 5.15
CA GLY A 79 8.30 23.15 5.60
C GLY A 79 7.27 22.86 4.50
N ALA A 80 6.01 22.72 4.92
CA ALA A 80 4.88 22.53 4.01
C ALA A 80 4.64 23.73 3.07
N ASP A 81 5.13 24.90 3.44
CA ASP A 81 5.13 26.14 2.65
C ASP A 81 6.31 26.26 1.68
N GLY A 82 7.20 25.27 1.67
CA GLY A 82 8.41 25.26 0.85
C GLY A 82 9.56 26.11 1.43
N GLN A 83 9.44 26.64 2.65
CA GLN A 83 10.48 27.40 3.32
C GLN A 83 11.36 26.51 4.20
N GLY A 84 12.53 27.01 4.57
CA GLY A 84 13.46 26.32 5.46
C GLY A 84 14.90 26.32 4.92
N SER A 85 15.83 25.84 5.73
CA SER A 85 17.27 25.91 5.39
C SER A 85 17.63 25.14 4.10
N MET A 86 16.83 24.11 3.74
CA MET A 86 17.02 23.40 2.48
C MET A 86 16.61 24.27 1.28
N ALA A 87 15.52 25.03 1.39
CA ALA A 87 15.10 25.97 0.36
C ALA A 87 16.14 27.08 0.15
N ASP A 88 16.71 27.60 1.23
CA ASP A 88 17.78 28.62 1.17
C ASP A 88 19.03 28.09 0.45
N ARG A 89 19.41 26.83 0.71
CA ARG A 89 20.52 26.17 0.02
C ARG A 89 20.24 25.95 -1.46
N ILE A 90 19.01 25.55 -1.81
CA ILE A 90 18.61 25.41 -3.22
C ILE A 90 18.72 26.76 -3.93
N ALA A 91 18.23 27.83 -3.31
CA ALA A 91 18.31 29.19 -3.90
C ALA A 91 19.74 29.71 -4.07
N ALA A 92 20.66 29.27 -3.19
CA ALA A 92 22.08 29.65 -3.24
C ALA A 92 22.97 28.72 -4.09
N ALA A 93 22.40 27.59 -4.57
CA ALA A 93 23.17 26.62 -5.35
C ALA A 93 23.42 27.12 -6.78
N PRO A 94 24.50 26.68 -7.44
CA PRO A 94 24.72 26.97 -8.85
C PRO A 94 23.70 26.24 -9.71
N ASP A 95 23.33 26.84 -10.84
CA ASP A 95 22.35 26.28 -11.78
C ASP A 95 22.86 25.03 -12.52
N ALA A 96 24.18 24.83 -12.56
CA ALA A 96 24.81 23.71 -13.27
C ALA A 96 25.18 22.57 -12.29
N PHE A 97 24.76 21.37 -12.63
CA PHE A 97 25.15 20.13 -11.94
C PHE A 97 25.41 19.01 -12.95
N ALA A 98 26.58 18.38 -12.85
CA ALA A 98 26.89 17.21 -13.67
C ALA A 98 26.29 15.95 -13.02
N ASP A 99 25.43 15.26 -13.74
CA ASP A 99 24.80 14.03 -13.25
C ASP A 99 25.84 12.94 -12.99
N ILE A 100 25.68 12.24 -11.89
CA ILE A 100 26.54 11.12 -11.52
C ILE A 100 25.96 9.83 -12.15
N ALA A 101 26.67 9.29 -13.10
CA ALA A 101 26.25 8.05 -13.76
C ALA A 101 26.11 6.90 -12.74
N ARG A 102 24.98 6.18 -12.80
CA ARG A 102 24.68 5.02 -11.96
C ARG A 102 24.29 3.83 -12.84
N GLY A 103 24.64 2.64 -12.36
CA GLY A 103 24.23 1.41 -13.01
C GLY A 103 22.78 1.01 -12.62
N PRO A 104 22.18 0.07 -13.38
CA PRO A 104 20.82 -0.39 -13.12
C PRO A 104 20.66 -1.03 -11.73
N ASP A 105 21.70 -1.69 -11.24
CA ASP A 105 21.69 -2.37 -9.94
C ASP A 105 22.08 -1.47 -8.76
N ASP A 106 22.53 -0.24 -9.00
CA ASP A 106 22.83 0.72 -7.95
C ASP A 106 21.55 1.12 -7.22
N LEU A 107 21.62 1.27 -5.90
CA LEU A 107 20.46 1.64 -5.09
C LEU A 107 20.04 3.08 -5.35
N ALA A 108 18.76 3.28 -5.58
CA ALA A 108 18.11 4.58 -5.73
C ALA A 108 17.32 4.98 -4.49
N ALA A 109 16.72 4.01 -3.78
CA ALA A 109 15.94 4.28 -2.58
C ALA A 109 15.97 3.12 -1.59
N ILE A 110 15.73 3.45 -0.32
CA ILE A 110 15.41 2.50 0.74
C ILE A 110 14.07 2.92 1.33
N LEU A 111 13.06 2.02 1.29
CA LEU A 111 11.77 2.24 1.95
C LEU A 111 11.59 1.28 3.11
N TYR A 112 11.35 1.84 4.29
CA TYR A 112 11.05 1.03 5.47
C TYR A 112 9.61 0.54 5.46
N THR A 113 9.45 -0.77 5.64
CA THR A 113 8.16 -1.43 5.76
C THR A 113 7.92 -1.82 7.22
N SER A 114 6.68 -1.72 7.69
CA SER A 114 6.31 -2.27 8.98
C SER A 114 6.42 -3.79 8.93
N GLY A 115 7.49 -4.33 9.48
CA GLY A 115 7.68 -5.77 9.60
C GLY A 115 6.57 -6.40 10.45
N THR A 116 6.20 -7.63 10.10
CA THR A 116 5.17 -8.40 10.81
C THR A 116 5.67 -9.04 12.10
N THR A 117 6.98 -9.03 12.32
CA THR A 117 7.67 -9.78 13.38
C THR A 117 8.67 -8.93 14.16
N GLY A 118 8.45 -7.61 14.28
CA GLY A 118 9.36 -6.77 15.04
C GLY A 118 9.72 -5.46 14.34
N ARG A 119 11.00 -5.17 14.18
CA ARG A 119 11.50 -3.91 13.64
C ARG A 119 11.20 -3.76 12.14
N SER A 120 10.94 -2.54 11.73
CA SER A 120 10.78 -2.19 10.31
C SER A 120 12.02 -2.58 9.50
N LYS A 121 11.80 -3.04 8.27
CA LYS A 121 12.84 -3.48 7.34
C LYS A 121 12.97 -2.50 6.19
N GLY A 122 14.18 -2.11 5.85
CA GLY A 122 14.46 -1.22 4.71
C GLY A 122 14.57 -2.00 3.41
N ALA A 123 13.54 -1.99 2.56
CA ALA A 123 13.60 -2.59 1.22
C ALA A 123 14.53 -1.78 0.31
N MET A 124 15.53 -2.43 -0.27
CA MET A 124 16.53 -1.84 -1.16
C MET A 124 16.05 -1.82 -2.61
N LEU A 125 15.73 -0.64 -3.12
CA LEU A 125 15.25 -0.45 -4.49
C LEU A 125 16.35 0.14 -5.37
N SER A 126 16.70 -0.57 -6.44
CA SER A 126 17.68 -0.11 -7.42
C SER A 126 17.05 0.86 -8.43
N HIS A 127 17.90 1.54 -9.21
CA HIS A 127 17.45 2.37 -10.32
C HIS A 127 16.60 1.57 -11.31
N ASP A 128 16.99 0.33 -11.63
CA ASP A 128 16.22 -0.52 -12.53
C ASP A 128 14.89 -0.99 -11.93
N ASN A 129 14.84 -1.31 -10.64
CA ASN A 129 13.57 -1.66 -9.98
C ASN A 129 12.51 -0.56 -10.15
N LEU A 130 12.92 0.70 -10.00
CA LEU A 130 12.02 1.85 -10.13
C LEU A 130 11.71 2.16 -11.60
N LEU A 131 12.73 2.16 -12.47
CA LEU A 131 12.59 2.56 -13.86
C LEU A 131 11.78 1.53 -14.66
N SER A 132 12.13 0.24 -14.58
CA SER A 132 11.44 -0.83 -15.31
C SER A 132 9.96 -0.88 -14.97
N ASN A 133 9.61 -0.81 -13.68
CA ASN A 133 8.22 -0.82 -13.25
C ASN A 133 7.47 0.43 -13.71
N SER A 134 8.10 1.60 -13.62
CA SER A 134 7.47 2.87 -14.03
C SER A 134 7.24 2.92 -15.55
N LEU A 135 8.18 2.44 -16.36
CA LEU A 135 8.02 2.33 -17.81
C LEU A 135 6.90 1.35 -18.17
N THR A 136 6.90 0.16 -17.54
CA THR A 136 5.85 -0.84 -17.73
C THR A 136 4.46 -0.25 -17.42
N LEU A 137 4.31 0.46 -16.30
CA LEU A 137 3.03 1.07 -15.91
C LEU A 137 2.63 2.22 -16.84
N ARG A 138 3.58 3.06 -17.27
CA ARG A 138 3.33 4.12 -18.25
C ARG A 138 2.70 3.53 -19.51
N ASP A 139 3.31 2.50 -20.05
CA ASP A 139 2.89 1.89 -21.31
C ASP A 139 1.60 1.07 -21.14
N TYR A 140 1.51 0.27 -20.07
CA TYR A 140 0.35 -0.58 -19.79
C TYR A 140 -0.92 0.23 -19.48
N TRP A 141 -0.79 1.38 -18.80
CA TRP A 141 -1.88 2.31 -18.51
C TRP A 141 -2.00 3.44 -19.53
N ARG A 142 -1.16 3.43 -20.58
CA ARG A 142 -1.15 4.37 -21.69
C ARG A 142 -1.03 5.83 -21.28
N PHE A 143 -0.15 6.13 -20.34
CA PHE A 143 0.13 7.51 -19.96
C PHE A 143 0.97 8.22 -21.02
N THR A 144 0.60 9.46 -21.30
CA THR A 144 1.22 10.35 -22.30
C THR A 144 1.48 11.75 -21.70
N ASP A 145 2.11 12.60 -22.47
CA ASP A 145 2.37 14.01 -22.13
C ASP A 145 1.08 14.86 -22.01
N ARG A 146 -0.06 14.35 -22.51
CA ARG A 146 -1.36 15.01 -22.39
C ARG A 146 -2.10 14.66 -21.09
N ASP A 147 -1.57 13.74 -20.31
CA ASP A 147 -2.23 13.32 -19.09
C ASP A 147 -2.00 14.28 -17.93
N VAL A 148 -3.07 14.50 -17.20
CA VAL A 148 -3.09 15.26 -15.96
C VAL A 148 -3.61 14.37 -14.84
N LEU A 149 -2.75 14.04 -13.87
CA LEU A 149 -3.09 13.15 -12.76
C LEU A 149 -3.45 13.94 -11.50
N ILE A 150 -4.62 13.68 -10.92
CA ILE A 150 -4.91 14.10 -9.54
C ILE A 150 -4.07 13.25 -8.61
N HIS A 151 -3.11 13.90 -7.94
CA HIS A 151 -2.15 13.25 -7.04
C HIS A 151 -2.37 13.71 -5.60
N ALA A 152 -3.24 13.02 -4.86
CA ALA A 152 -3.50 13.25 -3.43
C ALA A 152 -2.84 12.22 -2.51
N LEU A 153 -2.08 11.26 -3.07
CA LEU A 153 -1.38 10.20 -2.33
C LEU A 153 -0.16 10.75 -1.57
N PRO A 154 0.22 10.18 -0.43
CA PRO A 154 1.45 10.54 0.28
C PRO A 154 2.70 10.14 -0.53
N ILE A 155 3.75 10.97 -0.46
CA ILE A 155 5.00 10.77 -1.22
C ILE A 155 6.13 10.09 -0.40
N PHE A 156 5.81 9.58 0.76
CA PHE A 156 6.72 8.71 1.52
C PHE A 156 6.42 7.21 1.29
N HIS A 157 5.51 6.89 0.40
CA HIS A 157 5.07 5.53 0.09
C HIS A 157 5.18 5.26 -1.41
N THR A 158 5.49 4.01 -1.78
CA THR A 158 5.68 3.55 -3.18
C THR A 158 4.57 4.04 -4.11
N HIS A 159 3.31 3.95 -3.73
CA HIS A 159 2.18 4.33 -4.57
C HIS A 159 2.23 5.81 -5.01
N GLY A 160 2.44 6.73 -4.06
CA GLY A 160 2.51 8.16 -4.39
C GLY A 160 3.84 8.56 -5.01
N LEU A 161 4.96 8.07 -4.44
CA LEU A 161 6.29 8.52 -4.86
C LEU A 161 6.74 7.85 -6.16
N PHE A 162 6.69 6.52 -6.25
CA PHE A 162 7.28 5.81 -7.38
C PHE A 162 6.25 5.48 -8.47
N VAL A 163 5.01 5.13 -8.10
CA VAL A 163 4.00 4.82 -9.11
C VAL A 163 3.42 6.10 -9.69
N ALA A 164 2.71 6.90 -8.88
CA ALA A 164 2.03 8.08 -9.38
C ALA A 164 2.98 9.13 -9.97
N THR A 165 4.08 9.44 -9.26
CA THR A 165 5.01 10.49 -9.69
C THR A 165 5.86 10.04 -10.88
N ASN A 166 6.55 8.89 -10.80
CA ASN A 166 7.48 8.48 -11.87
C ASN A 166 6.76 8.20 -13.19
N VAL A 167 5.58 7.57 -13.14
CA VAL A 167 4.80 7.27 -14.35
C VAL A 167 4.49 8.55 -15.11
N LEU A 168 4.04 9.60 -14.40
CA LEU A 168 3.71 10.87 -15.05
C LEU A 168 4.95 11.64 -15.52
N LEU A 169 6.03 11.65 -14.74
CA LEU A 169 7.29 12.27 -15.15
C LEU A 169 7.87 11.61 -16.41
N LEU A 170 7.87 10.27 -16.47
CA LEU A 170 8.34 9.53 -17.64
C LEU A 170 7.41 9.64 -18.86
N ALA A 171 6.13 9.94 -18.65
CA ALA A 171 5.19 10.23 -19.71
C ALA A 171 5.28 11.68 -20.23
N GLY A 172 5.95 12.58 -19.50
CA GLY A 172 5.94 14.02 -19.78
C GLY A 172 4.63 14.72 -19.38
N GLY A 173 3.77 14.04 -18.63
CA GLY A 173 2.46 14.53 -18.18
C GLY A 173 2.55 15.50 -17.00
N SER A 174 1.39 15.88 -16.47
CA SER A 174 1.27 16.87 -15.41
C SER A 174 0.60 16.30 -14.15
N LEU A 175 0.92 16.87 -12.99
CA LEU A 175 0.33 16.51 -11.70
C LEU A 175 -0.49 17.68 -11.14
N ILE A 176 -1.75 17.43 -10.77
CA ILE A 176 -2.46 18.28 -9.81
C ILE A 176 -2.04 17.80 -8.43
N PHE A 177 -1.01 18.42 -7.88
CA PHE A 177 -0.30 17.95 -6.70
C PHE A 177 -0.94 18.50 -5.42
N MET A 178 -1.75 17.67 -4.77
CA MET A 178 -2.50 18.04 -3.57
C MET A 178 -1.76 17.61 -2.31
N PRO A 179 -1.68 18.45 -1.27
CA PRO A 179 -1.01 18.08 -0.01
C PRO A 179 -1.58 16.80 0.62
N LYS A 180 -2.91 16.64 0.60
CA LYS A 180 -3.64 15.49 1.09
C LYS A 180 -4.93 15.30 0.31
N PHE A 181 -5.59 14.17 0.52
CA PHE A 181 -6.92 13.93 -0.03
C PHE A 181 -7.97 14.82 0.65
N ASP A 182 -8.76 15.48 -0.18
CA ASP A 182 -9.94 16.24 0.18
C ASP A 182 -10.94 16.06 -0.96
N ALA A 183 -12.15 15.58 -0.65
CA ALA A 183 -13.13 15.22 -1.67
C ALA A 183 -13.59 16.44 -2.49
N ASP A 184 -13.80 17.60 -1.84
CA ASP A 184 -14.21 18.84 -2.52
C ASP A 184 -13.11 19.34 -3.45
N LEU A 185 -11.84 19.28 -3.01
CA LEU A 185 -10.69 19.69 -3.83
C LEU A 185 -10.52 18.75 -5.03
N VAL A 186 -10.68 17.44 -4.83
CA VAL A 186 -10.62 16.44 -5.90
C VAL A 186 -11.73 16.70 -6.91
N MET A 187 -12.96 16.89 -6.47
CA MET A 187 -14.10 17.20 -7.36
C MET A 187 -13.88 18.48 -8.16
N ARG A 188 -13.35 19.54 -7.54
CA ARG A 188 -12.98 20.77 -8.26
C ARG A 188 -11.83 20.58 -9.26
N ALA A 189 -10.96 19.62 -9.02
CA ALA A 189 -9.84 19.32 -9.91
C ALA A 189 -10.23 18.43 -11.10
N MET A 190 -11.25 17.60 -10.97
CA MET A 190 -11.67 16.65 -12.02
C MET A 190 -11.83 17.28 -13.41
N PRO A 191 -12.45 18.47 -13.59
CA PRO A 191 -12.58 19.10 -14.89
C PRO A 191 -11.26 19.40 -15.63
N ARG A 192 -10.13 19.36 -14.94
CA ARG A 192 -8.79 19.64 -15.48
C ARG A 192 -7.89 18.42 -15.50
N ALA A 193 -8.39 17.27 -15.09
CA ALA A 193 -7.62 16.05 -14.94
C ALA A 193 -8.08 14.99 -15.95
N THR A 194 -7.20 14.06 -16.30
CA THR A 194 -7.51 12.88 -17.12
C THR A 194 -7.51 11.59 -16.30
N SER A 195 -6.88 11.60 -15.16
CA SER A 195 -6.70 10.41 -14.33
C SER A 195 -6.62 10.73 -12.84
N MET A 196 -6.90 9.72 -12.02
CA MET A 196 -6.72 9.75 -10.57
C MET A 196 -6.16 8.42 -10.07
N MET A 197 -5.17 8.46 -9.21
CA MET A 197 -4.70 7.32 -8.44
C MET A 197 -5.06 7.50 -6.96
N GLY A 198 -5.63 6.48 -6.35
CA GLY A 198 -6.09 6.55 -4.98
C GLY A 198 -6.03 5.23 -4.22
N VAL A 199 -6.30 5.31 -2.94
CA VAL A 199 -6.59 4.15 -2.08
C VAL A 199 -8.11 3.95 -2.02
N PRO A 200 -8.62 2.77 -1.63
CA PRO A 200 -10.07 2.50 -1.59
C PRO A 200 -10.90 3.56 -0.86
N THR A 201 -10.38 4.09 0.26
CA THR A 201 -11.07 5.13 1.03
C THR A 201 -11.27 6.45 0.29
N PHE A 202 -10.47 6.76 -0.75
CA PHE A 202 -10.72 7.93 -1.59
C PHE A 202 -12.00 7.74 -2.39
N TYR A 203 -12.19 6.54 -2.94
CA TYR A 203 -13.37 6.20 -3.75
C TYR A 203 -14.64 6.15 -2.91
N THR A 204 -14.61 5.59 -1.69
CA THR A 204 -15.77 5.59 -0.80
C THR A 204 -16.19 7.02 -0.44
N ARG A 205 -15.25 7.88 -0.05
CA ARG A 205 -15.54 9.29 0.27
C ARG A 205 -16.04 10.10 -0.92
N LEU A 206 -15.54 9.81 -2.13
CA LEU A 206 -16.05 10.44 -3.36
C LEU A 206 -17.45 9.93 -3.71
N LEU A 207 -17.77 8.66 -3.45
CA LEU A 207 -19.13 8.13 -3.61
C LEU A 207 -20.14 8.85 -2.72
N ASP A 208 -19.74 9.32 -1.54
CA ASP A 208 -20.58 10.09 -0.64
C ASP A 208 -20.74 11.56 -1.10
N HIS A 209 -19.85 12.03 -2.00
CA HIS A 209 -19.89 13.41 -2.45
C HIS A 209 -21.04 13.68 -3.42
N PRO A 210 -21.93 14.68 -3.16
CA PRO A 210 -23.14 14.92 -3.96
C PRO A 210 -22.85 15.32 -5.41
N GLY A 211 -21.70 15.94 -5.67
CA GLY A 211 -21.28 16.36 -7.01
C GLY A 211 -20.72 15.22 -7.88
N LEU A 212 -20.46 14.02 -7.35
CA LEU A 212 -19.96 12.93 -8.15
C LEU A 212 -21.07 12.43 -9.09
N SER A 213 -20.79 12.48 -10.39
CA SER A 213 -21.72 12.06 -11.42
C SER A 213 -20.97 11.60 -12.68
N ARG A 214 -21.70 11.00 -13.62
CA ARG A 214 -21.17 10.63 -14.92
C ARG A 214 -20.65 11.86 -15.68
N ASP A 215 -21.37 12.95 -15.64
CA ASP A 215 -20.98 14.19 -16.32
C ASP A 215 -19.72 14.80 -15.72
N ALA A 216 -19.62 14.84 -14.38
CA ALA A 216 -18.44 15.36 -13.68
C ALA A 216 -17.16 14.56 -13.99
N THR A 217 -17.29 13.30 -14.40
CA THR A 217 -16.17 12.39 -14.67
C THR A 217 -16.03 12.03 -16.16
N SER A 218 -16.84 12.62 -17.06
CA SER A 218 -16.97 12.19 -18.46
C SER A 218 -15.67 12.25 -19.26
N HIS A 219 -14.78 13.19 -18.95
CA HIS A 219 -13.48 13.36 -19.60
C HIS A 219 -12.33 12.64 -18.90
N MET A 220 -12.58 12.09 -17.72
CA MET A 220 -11.60 11.24 -17.04
C MET A 220 -11.48 9.91 -17.80
N ARG A 221 -10.26 9.42 -17.99
CA ARG A 221 -10.04 8.16 -18.69
C ARG A 221 -9.63 7.00 -17.78
N LEU A 222 -9.09 7.31 -16.60
CA LEU A 222 -8.52 6.29 -15.73
C LEU A 222 -8.63 6.62 -14.24
N PHE A 223 -9.18 5.67 -13.51
CA PHE A 223 -9.18 5.64 -12.05
C PHE A 223 -8.44 4.38 -11.59
N VAL A 224 -7.36 4.54 -10.81
CA VAL A 224 -6.53 3.44 -10.32
C VAL A 224 -6.67 3.30 -8.81
N SER A 225 -6.93 2.11 -8.32
CA SER A 225 -6.97 1.80 -6.88
C SER A 225 -5.91 0.80 -6.47
N GLY A 226 -5.38 0.95 -5.28
CA GLY A 226 -4.47 -0.02 -4.67
C GLY A 226 -3.98 0.38 -3.28
N SER A 227 -2.97 -0.30 -2.79
CA SER A 227 -2.41 -0.23 -1.43
C SER A 227 -3.28 -0.86 -0.33
N ALA A 228 -4.56 -1.12 -0.61
CA ALA A 228 -5.50 -1.87 0.22
C ALA A 228 -6.51 -2.59 -0.70
N PRO A 229 -7.20 -3.63 -0.22
CA PRO A 229 -8.26 -4.28 -0.98
C PRO A 229 -9.42 -3.32 -1.26
N LEU A 230 -9.88 -3.28 -2.52
CA LEU A 230 -11.08 -2.56 -2.91
C LEU A 230 -12.28 -3.50 -2.80
N LEU A 231 -13.31 -3.09 -2.08
CA LEU A 231 -14.54 -3.87 -2.02
C LEU A 231 -15.21 -3.93 -3.39
N ALA A 232 -15.67 -5.12 -3.78
CA ALA A 232 -16.38 -5.33 -5.05
C ALA A 232 -17.64 -4.45 -5.15
N GLU A 233 -18.31 -4.18 -4.02
CA GLU A 233 -19.44 -3.27 -3.95
C GLU A 233 -19.03 -1.83 -4.28
N THR A 234 -17.95 -1.32 -3.69
CA THR A 234 -17.40 0.01 -4.01
C THR A 234 -17.07 0.13 -5.49
N HIS A 235 -16.45 -0.89 -6.08
CA HIS A 235 -16.16 -0.93 -7.51
C HIS A 235 -17.44 -0.84 -8.35
N ARG A 236 -18.47 -1.63 -8.02
CA ARG A 236 -19.77 -1.61 -8.71
C ARG A 236 -20.51 -0.28 -8.54
N ALA A 237 -20.56 0.25 -7.32
CA ALA A 237 -21.17 1.54 -7.03
C ALA A 237 -20.49 2.68 -7.80
N TRP A 238 -19.15 2.68 -7.86
CA TRP A 238 -18.37 3.64 -8.64
C TRP A 238 -18.73 3.57 -10.12
N ARG A 239 -18.76 2.36 -10.71
CA ARG A 239 -19.14 2.16 -12.11
C ARG A 239 -20.56 2.62 -12.40
N GLY A 240 -21.50 2.32 -11.52
CA GLY A 240 -22.90 2.76 -11.66
C GLY A 240 -23.03 4.27 -11.67
N ARG A 241 -22.29 4.96 -10.78
CA ARG A 241 -22.40 6.42 -10.60
C ARG A 241 -21.63 7.22 -11.67
N THR A 242 -20.46 6.73 -12.09
CA THR A 242 -19.54 7.46 -12.97
C THR A 242 -19.48 6.91 -14.39
N GLY A 243 -19.86 5.65 -14.59
CA GLY A 243 -19.63 4.92 -15.84
C GLY A 243 -18.23 4.31 -15.97
N HIS A 244 -17.29 4.64 -15.08
CA HIS A 244 -15.92 4.14 -15.12
C HIS A 244 -15.74 2.91 -14.22
N ALA A 245 -15.09 1.87 -14.73
CA ALA A 245 -14.58 0.78 -13.89
C ALA A 245 -13.23 1.18 -13.29
N ILE A 246 -13.07 1.04 -11.98
CA ILE A 246 -11.78 1.28 -11.32
C ILE A 246 -10.78 0.21 -11.78
N LEU A 247 -9.57 0.62 -12.10
CA LEU A 247 -8.46 -0.28 -12.38
C LEU A 247 -7.78 -0.63 -11.05
N GLU A 248 -8.08 -1.82 -10.54
CA GLU A 248 -7.43 -2.33 -9.33
C GLU A 248 -6.13 -3.03 -9.70
N ARG A 249 -5.10 -2.85 -8.87
CA ARG A 249 -3.77 -3.41 -9.06
C ARG A 249 -3.17 -3.84 -7.72
N TYR A 250 -2.18 -4.74 -7.77
CA TYR A 250 -1.49 -5.25 -6.60
C TYR A 250 0.02 -5.02 -6.70
N GLY A 251 0.59 -4.69 -5.57
CA GLY A 251 2.01 -4.54 -5.35
C GLY A 251 2.32 -4.23 -3.90
N MET A 252 3.59 -4.20 -3.57
CA MET A 252 4.08 -3.92 -2.23
C MET A 252 5.39 -3.14 -2.31
N THR A 253 5.90 -2.66 -1.19
CA THR A 253 7.14 -1.87 -1.16
C THR A 253 8.32 -2.63 -1.78
N GLU A 254 8.41 -3.92 -1.49
CA GLU A 254 9.49 -4.80 -1.94
C GLU A 254 9.46 -5.11 -3.44
N THR A 255 8.30 -4.94 -4.08
CA THR A 255 8.13 -5.37 -5.48
C THR A 255 7.52 -4.30 -6.38
N ASN A 256 7.32 -3.07 -5.90
CA ASN A 256 6.53 -2.07 -6.62
C ASN A 256 5.20 -2.68 -7.08
N MET A 257 4.87 -2.64 -8.38
CA MET A 257 3.62 -3.23 -8.90
C MET A 257 3.88 -4.57 -9.57
N ASN A 258 3.09 -5.57 -9.19
CA ASN A 258 3.18 -6.93 -9.68
C ASN A 258 2.12 -7.26 -10.71
N THR A 259 0.89 -6.82 -10.45
CA THR A 259 -0.28 -7.11 -11.31
C THR A 259 -1.11 -5.85 -11.52
N SER A 260 -1.92 -5.87 -12.55
CA SER A 260 -2.91 -4.83 -12.86
C SER A 260 -4.08 -5.39 -13.63
N ASN A 261 -5.30 -4.94 -13.33
CA ASN A 261 -6.40 -5.09 -14.26
C ASN A 261 -6.05 -4.41 -15.59
N PRO A 262 -6.58 -4.88 -16.74
CA PRO A 262 -6.21 -4.37 -18.04
C PRO A 262 -6.70 -2.93 -18.25
N TYR A 263 -5.92 -2.14 -19.00
CA TYR A 263 -6.38 -0.84 -19.46
C TYR A 263 -7.52 -1.00 -20.45
N ASP A 264 -7.31 -1.85 -21.47
CA ASP A 264 -8.36 -2.30 -22.38
C ASP A 264 -8.84 -3.69 -21.97
N GLY A 265 -10.13 -3.87 -21.85
CA GLY A 265 -10.74 -5.13 -21.45
C GLY A 265 -11.53 -5.01 -20.16
N GLU A 266 -11.90 -6.14 -19.61
CA GLU A 266 -12.73 -6.20 -18.41
C GLU A 266 -11.89 -6.01 -17.16
N ARG A 267 -12.31 -5.06 -16.32
CA ARG A 267 -11.78 -4.84 -14.96
C ARG A 267 -12.70 -5.53 -13.99
N VAL A 268 -12.30 -6.73 -13.57
CA VAL A 268 -13.12 -7.61 -12.75
C VAL A 268 -13.02 -7.19 -11.28
N ALA A 269 -14.14 -6.81 -10.70
CA ALA A 269 -14.21 -6.40 -9.29
C ALA A 269 -13.75 -7.52 -8.35
N GLY A 270 -12.90 -7.18 -7.36
CA GLY A 270 -12.34 -8.14 -6.40
C GLY A 270 -11.14 -8.92 -6.92
N THR A 271 -10.64 -8.58 -8.11
CA THR A 271 -9.37 -9.10 -8.65
C THR A 271 -8.33 -7.99 -8.78
N VAL A 272 -7.07 -8.38 -8.82
CA VAL A 272 -5.96 -7.46 -9.06
C VAL A 272 -5.40 -7.59 -10.48
N GLY A 273 -6.15 -8.25 -11.37
CA GLY A 273 -5.81 -8.40 -12.79
C GLY A 273 -4.75 -9.46 -13.08
N PHE A 274 -3.91 -9.18 -14.04
CA PHE A 274 -2.88 -10.09 -14.55
C PHE A 274 -1.48 -9.64 -14.14
N PRO A 275 -0.49 -10.55 -14.11
CA PRO A 275 0.91 -10.14 -13.98
C PRO A 275 1.28 -9.09 -15.03
N LEU A 276 2.00 -8.04 -14.60
CA LEU A 276 2.49 -7.01 -15.50
C LEU A 276 3.57 -7.55 -16.45
N PRO A 277 3.74 -6.97 -17.63
CA PRO A 277 4.84 -7.33 -18.53
C PRO A 277 6.19 -7.32 -17.81
N GLY A 278 6.96 -8.40 -17.96
CA GLY A 278 8.25 -8.60 -17.28
C GLY A 278 8.15 -9.16 -15.87
N VAL A 279 6.95 -9.32 -15.31
CA VAL A 279 6.72 -9.93 -13.99
C VAL A 279 6.23 -11.37 -14.16
N SER A 280 6.95 -12.31 -13.56
CA SER A 280 6.51 -13.68 -13.37
C SER A 280 5.83 -13.80 -12.01
N LEU A 281 4.62 -14.36 -11.98
CA LEU A 281 3.88 -14.62 -10.76
C LEU A 281 3.44 -16.08 -10.74
N ARG A 282 3.62 -16.74 -9.60
CA ARG A 282 3.12 -18.10 -9.36
C ARG A 282 2.44 -18.20 -8.01
N VAL A 283 1.56 -19.18 -7.90
CA VAL A 283 0.93 -19.57 -6.63
C VAL A 283 1.45 -20.95 -6.26
N VAL A 284 2.01 -21.05 -5.08
CA VAL A 284 2.65 -22.28 -4.61
C VAL A 284 2.07 -22.73 -3.27
N ASP A 285 2.18 -24.01 -3.02
CA ASP A 285 1.87 -24.56 -1.70
C ASP A 285 2.83 -23.98 -0.66
N PRO A 286 2.33 -23.41 0.44
CA PRO A 286 3.16 -22.74 1.44
C PRO A 286 4.21 -23.65 2.09
N ASP A 287 3.90 -24.94 2.26
CA ASP A 287 4.77 -25.89 2.98
C ASP A 287 5.82 -26.51 2.06
N SER A 288 5.39 -27.03 0.90
CA SER A 288 6.26 -27.72 -0.05
C SER A 288 6.94 -26.78 -1.05
N GLY A 289 6.40 -25.58 -1.29
CA GLY A 289 6.83 -24.67 -2.34
C GLY A 289 6.50 -25.18 -3.76
N GLY A 290 5.76 -26.26 -3.89
CA GLY A 290 5.32 -26.81 -5.19
C GLY A 290 4.24 -25.95 -5.85
N PRO A 291 4.21 -25.85 -7.20
CA PRO A 291 3.20 -25.07 -7.91
C PRO A 291 1.80 -25.66 -7.70
N LEU A 292 0.80 -24.79 -7.55
CA LEU A 292 -0.59 -25.15 -7.39
C LEU A 292 -1.37 -25.01 -8.71
N ALA A 293 -2.45 -25.78 -8.83
CA ALA A 293 -3.39 -25.67 -9.95
C ALA A 293 -4.17 -24.34 -9.90
N ARG A 294 -4.84 -24.01 -11.01
CA ARG A 294 -5.80 -22.91 -11.07
C ARG A 294 -6.85 -23.04 -9.97
N ASP A 295 -7.33 -21.91 -9.48
CA ASP A 295 -8.28 -21.78 -8.37
C ASP A 295 -7.81 -22.30 -7.00
N ALA A 296 -6.67 -22.98 -6.90
CA ALA A 296 -6.10 -23.36 -5.61
C ALA A 296 -5.47 -22.14 -4.92
N ILE A 297 -5.76 -21.99 -3.62
CA ILE A 297 -5.21 -20.90 -2.79
C ILE A 297 -3.83 -21.32 -2.26
N GLY A 298 -2.85 -20.46 -2.45
CA GLY A 298 -1.49 -20.68 -1.97
C GLY A 298 -0.70 -19.39 -1.80
N MET A 299 0.59 -19.52 -1.53
CA MET A 299 1.51 -18.40 -1.39
C MET A 299 1.79 -17.79 -2.76
N ILE A 300 1.63 -16.48 -2.86
CA ILE A 300 2.03 -15.73 -4.06
C ILE A 300 3.53 -15.50 -4.02
N GLU A 301 4.19 -15.87 -5.09
CA GLU A 301 5.60 -15.58 -5.32
C GLU A 301 5.76 -14.82 -6.62
N VAL A 302 6.66 -13.83 -6.64
CA VAL A 302 6.90 -12.97 -7.79
C VAL A 302 8.38 -12.88 -8.14
N LYS A 303 8.67 -12.72 -9.42
CA LYS A 303 10.01 -12.49 -9.95
C LYS A 303 9.93 -11.51 -11.10
N GLY A 304 10.82 -10.53 -11.11
CA GLY A 304 10.89 -9.53 -12.17
C GLY A 304 11.89 -8.42 -11.86
N PRO A 305 12.16 -7.55 -12.81
CA PRO A 305 13.07 -6.42 -12.62
C PRO A 305 12.55 -5.41 -11.59
N ASN A 306 11.27 -5.45 -11.27
CA ASN A 306 10.60 -4.62 -10.27
C ASN A 306 10.88 -5.03 -8.82
N VAL A 307 11.40 -6.25 -8.58
CA VAL A 307 11.62 -6.81 -7.24
C VAL A 307 12.89 -6.24 -6.61
N CYS A 308 12.81 -5.81 -5.35
CA CYS A 308 13.91 -5.21 -4.61
C CYS A 308 15.16 -6.11 -4.53
N LYS A 309 16.29 -5.52 -4.18
CA LYS A 309 17.57 -6.22 -4.00
C LYS A 309 17.71 -6.93 -2.63
N GLY A 310 16.63 -6.93 -1.85
CA GLY A 310 16.59 -7.46 -0.48
C GLY A 310 16.42 -6.35 0.55
N TYR A 311 16.81 -6.66 1.80
CA TYR A 311 16.65 -5.75 2.93
C TYR A 311 17.99 -5.20 3.41
N TRP A 312 18.01 -3.91 3.67
CA TRP A 312 19.18 -3.19 4.14
C TRP A 312 19.72 -3.78 5.43
N ARG A 313 21.00 -4.18 5.41
CA ARG A 313 21.71 -4.79 6.55
C ARG A 313 21.03 -6.04 7.16
N MET A 314 20.18 -6.71 6.39
CA MET A 314 19.48 -7.93 6.83
C MET A 314 19.66 -9.07 5.81
N PRO A 315 20.89 -9.59 5.62
CA PRO A 315 21.15 -10.64 4.60
C PRO A 315 20.40 -11.94 4.89
N GLU A 316 20.33 -12.38 6.13
CA GLU A 316 19.60 -13.60 6.53
C GLU A 316 18.10 -13.48 6.23
N LYS A 317 17.53 -12.29 6.48
CA LYS A 317 16.11 -12.02 6.16
C LYS A 317 15.88 -11.97 4.66
N THR A 318 16.82 -11.41 3.92
CA THR A 318 16.77 -11.41 2.46
C THR A 318 16.79 -12.84 1.93
N GLU A 319 17.71 -13.68 2.38
CA GLU A 319 17.81 -15.08 1.97
C GLU A 319 16.52 -15.86 2.28
N ALA A 320 15.90 -15.61 3.46
CA ALA A 320 14.66 -16.28 3.86
C ALA A 320 13.44 -15.90 3.02
N GLU A 321 13.43 -14.70 2.40
CA GLU A 321 12.31 -14.24 1.59
C GLU A 321 12.53 -14.39 0.07
N PHE A 322 13.67 -14.95 -0.36
CA PHE A 322 13.92 -15.27 -1.76
C PHE A 322 14.12 -16.79 -1.96
N ARG A 323 13.49 -17.32 -2.99
CA ARG A 323 13.78 -18.70 -3.44
C ARG A 323 15.10 -18.78 -4.20
N LYS A 324 15.69 -19.94 -4.24
CA LYS A 324 16.94 -20.19 -5.01
C LYS A 324 16.82 -19.87 -6.50
N ASP A 325 15.62 -19.96 -7.07
CA ASP A 325 15.31 -19.62 -8.46
C ASP A 325 14.98 -18.12 -8.66
N GLY A 326 15.14 -17.30 -7.61
CA GLY A 326 15.02 -15.85 -7.65
C GLY A 326 13.58 -15.31 -7.47
N PHE A 327 12.61 -16.16 -7.14
CA PHE A 327 11.29 -15.68 -6.75
C PHE A 327 11.29 -15.11 -5.33
N PHE A 328 10.63 -13.96 -5.17
CA PHE A 328 10.39 -13.32 -3.88
C PHE A 328 9.08 -13.86 -3.29
N ILE A 329 9.10 -14.23 -2.02
CA ILE A 329 7.96 -14.73 -1.25
C ILE A 329 7.21 -13.54 -0.68
N THR A 330 6.05 -13.20 -1.24
CA THR A 330 5.33 -11.96 -0.88
C THR A 330 4.73 -11.99 0.52
N GLY A 331 4.51 -13.17 1.07
CA GLY A 331 3.74 -13.36 2.29
C GLY A 331 2.23 -13.16 2.10
N ASP A 332 1.77 -12.90 0.87
CA ASP A 332 0.37 -12.80 0.51
C ASP A 332 -0.13 -14.15 -0.02
N LEU A 333 -1.33 -14.53 0.40
CA LEU A 333 -2.04 -15.70 -0.13
C LEU A 333 -3.00 -15.25 -1.23
N GLY A 334 -3.09 -16.06 -2.27
CA GLY A 334 -3.97 -15.78 -3.39
C GLY A 334 -4.18 -16.98 -4.29
N LYS A 335 -4.90 -16.77 -5.36
CA LYS A 335 -5.15 -17.76 -6.43
C LYS A 335 -5.12 -17.09 -7.79
N ILE A 336 -4.95 -17.89 -8.82
CA ILE A 336 -5.16 -17.50 -10.21
C ILE A 336 -6.37 -18.28 -10.70
N ASP A 337 -7.43 -17.59 -11.13
CA ASP A 337 -8.64 -18.24 -11.64
C ASP A 337 -8.47 -18.83 -13.04
N GLU A 338 -9.49 -19.51 -13.55
CA GLU A 338 -9.47 -20.13 -14.87
C GLU A 338 -9.28 -19.11 -16.01
N ALA A 339 -9.78 -17.86 -15.83
CA ALA A 339 -9.58 -16.76 -16.78
C ALA A 339 -8.20 -16.09 -16.68
N GLY A 340 -7.40 -16.45 -15.66
CA GLY A 340 -6.05 -15.94 -15.43
C GLY A 340 -5.97 -14.72 -14.52
N TYR A 341 -7.10 -14.25 -13.96
CA TYR A 341 -7.07 -13.15 -12.99
C TYR A 341 -6.48 -13.59 -11.65
N VAL A 342 -5.66 -12.75 -11.09
CA VAL A 342 -5.09 -12.94 -9.74
C VAL A 342 -6.04 -12.38 -8.70
N HIS A 343 -6.30 -13.17 -7.67
CA HIS A 343 -7.09 -12.80 -6.50
C HIS A 343 -6.21 -12.81 -5.26
N ILE A 344 -6.22 -11.74 -4.49
CA ILE A 344 -5.57 -11.70 -3.17
C ILE A 344 -6.58 -12.14 -2.12
N VAL A 345 -6.26 -13.23 -1.43
CA VAL A 345 -7.14 -13.83 -0.41
C VAL A 345 -6.78 -13.32 1.00
N GLY A 346 -5.54 -12.91 1.21
CA GLY A 346 -5.11 -12.33 2.48
C GLY A 346 -3.61 -12.42 2.71
N ARG A 347 -3.19 -12.15 3.93
CA ARG A 347 -1.81 -12.37 4.39
C ARG A 347 -1.67 -13.77 4.98
N GLY A 348 -0.57 -14.47 4.68
CA GLY A 348 -0.28 -15.77 5.27
C GLY A 348 -0.27 -15.73 6.80
N LYS A 349 0.25 -14.66 7.38
CA LYS A 349 0.25 -14.41 8.84
C LYS A 349 -1.12 -14.11 9.46
N ASP A 350 -2.10 -13.74 8.64
CA ASP A 350 -3.48 -13.48 9.08
C ASP A 350 -4.36 -14.73 8.91
N LEU A 351 -3.81 -15.81 8.34
CA LEU A 351 -4.45 -17.11 8.25
C LEU A 351 -4.82 -17.58 9.67
N ILE A 352 -6.07 -17.98 9.85
CA ILE A 352 -6.58 -18.48 11.13
C ILE A 352 -6.56 -20.01 11.08
N ILE A 353 -5.93 -20.63 12.06
CA ILE A 353 -5.89 -22.09 12.17
C ILE A 353 -6.87 -22.49 13.28
N THR A 354 -8.05 -22.95 12.89
CA THR A 354 -9.12 -23.35 13.80
C THR A 354 -9.49 -24.81 13.66
N GLY A 355 -9.31 -25.58 14.72
CA GLY A 355 -9.62 -27.03 14.72
C GLY A 355 -8.85 -27.81 13.65
N GLY A 356 -7.63 -27.38 13.30
CA GLY A 356 -6.81 -27.98 12.24
C GLY A 356 -7.16 -27.55 10.82
N PHE A 357 -8.13 -26.65 10.63
CA PHE A 357 -8.52 -26.12 9.33
C PHE A 357 -7.95 -24.72 9.09
N ASN A 358 -7.48 -24.49 7.89
CA ASN A 358 -7.08 -23.17 7.41
C ASN A 358 -8.31 -22.33 7.06
N VAL A 359 -8.47 -21.20 7.76
CA VAL A 359 -9.55 -20.23 7.52
C VAL A 359 -8.95 -18.93 7.03
N TYR A 360 -9.36 -18.52 5.86
CA TYR A 360 -8.90 -17.30 5.21
C TYR A 360 -9.83 -16.15 5.58
N PRO A 361 -9.35 -15.13 6.33
CA PRO A 361 -10.19 -14.04 6.78
C PRO A 361 -10.97 -13.35 5.67
N LYS A 362 -10.35 -13.18 4.49
CA LYS A 362 -11.00 -12.47 3.37
C LYS A 362 -12.23 -13.19 2.81
N GLU A 363 -12.28 -14.52 2.86
CA GLU A 363 -13.47 -15.26 2.46
C GLU A 363 -14.68 -14.89 3.34
N ILE A 364 -14.44 -14.84 4.65
CA ILE A 364 -15.48 -14.51 5.63
C ILE A 364 -15.85 -13.03 5.55
N GLU A 365 -14.87 -12.15 5.44
CA GLU A 365 -15.09 -10.70 5.25
C GLU A 365 -15.96 -10.45 4.02
N THR A 366 -15.73 -11.14 2.92
CA THR A 366 -16.51 -10.98 1.69
C THR A 366 -18.00 -11.32 1.91
N GLU A 367 -18.29 -12.37 2.68
CA GLU A 367 -19.66 -12.74 3.01
C GLU A 367 -20.33 -11.79 4.00
N ILE A 368 -19.56 -11.27 4.97
CA ILE A 368 -20.05 -10.28 5.94
C ILE A 368 -20.30 -8.95 5.24
N ASP A 369 -19.37 -8.46 4.42
CA ASP A 369 -19.46 -7.21 3.70
C ASP A 369 -20.64 -7.18 2.70
N ALA A 370 -21.13 -8.36 2.28
CA ALA A 370 -22.32 -8.50 1.45
C ALA A 370 -23.65 -8.50 2.23
N LEU A 371 -23.62 -8.44 3.57
CA LEU A 371 -24.84 -8.38 4.38
C LEU A 371 -25.41 -6.95 4.37
N PRO A 372 -26.74 -6.81 4.26
CA PRO A 372 -27.40 -5.50 4.35
C PRO A 372 -27.06 -4.79 5.66
N GLY A 373 -26.68 -3.53 5.58
CA GLY A 373 -26.34 -2.71 6.74
C GLY A 373 -24.90 -2.85 7.25
N VAL A 374 -24.07 -3.70 6.65
CA VAL A 374 -22.62 -3.74 6.90
C VAL A 374 -21.93 -2.69 6.04
N MET A 375 -21.07 -1.90 6.65
CA MET A 375 -20.20 -0.96 5.95
C MET A 375 -18.89 -1.63 5.53
N GLU A 376 -18.27 -2.35 6.48
CA GLU A 376 -17.05 -3.13 6.27
C GLU A 376 -16.81 -4.08 7.44
N SER A 377 -15.91 -5.05 7.24
CA SER A 377 -15.50 -5.98 8.29
C SER A 377 -14.03 -6.30 8.28
N ALA A 378 -13.53 -6.79 9.42
CA ALA A 378 -12.23 -7.42 9.57
C ALA A 378 -12.37 -8.72 10.35
N VAL A 379 -11.84 -9.81 9.83
CA VAL A 379 -11.86 -11.12 10.48
C VAL A 379 -10.48 -11.44 11.01
N ILE A 380 -10.43 -11.86 12.26
CA ILE A 380 -9.22 -12.20 13.01
C ILE A 380 -9.36 -13.53 13.73
N GLY A 381 -8.22 -14.17 14.04
CA GLY A 381 -8.12 -15.26 14.99
C GLY A 381 -7.77 -14.77 16.39
N ALA A 382 -8.36 -15.36 17.41
CA ALA A 382 -7.94 -15.21 18.80
C ALA A 382 -7.74 -16.57 19.47
N PRO A 383 -6.85 -16.71 20.45
CA PRO A 383 -6.61 -17.98 21.13
C PRO A 383 -7.90 -18.61 21.65
N HIS A 384 -8.10 -19.89 21.37
CA HIS A 384 -9.27 -20.66 21.80
C HIS A 384 -8.85 -22.03 22.32
N ARG A 385 -9.34 -22.40 23.51
CA ARG A 385 -8.91 -23.58 24.24
C ARG A 385 -9.02 -24.89 23.43
N ASP A 386 -10.13 -25.07 22.70
CA ASP A 386 -10.43 -26.32 22.01
C ASP A 386 -10.02 -26.34 20.53
N PHE A 387 -9.85 -25.15 19.91
CA PHE A 387 -9.66 -25.02 18.46
C PHE A 387 -8.28 -24.44 18.09
N GLY A 388 -7.42 -24.10 19.04
CA GLY A 388 -6.22 -23.34 18.79
C GLY A 388 -6.53 -21.86 18.61
N GLU A 389 -7.27 -21.52 17.54
CA GLU A 389 -7.82 -20.18 17.33
C GLU A 389 -9.34 -20.24 17.11
N GLY A 390 -10.04 -19.24 17.64
CA GLY A 390 -11.44 -18.96 17.35
C GLY A 390 -11.56 -17.80 16.36
N VAL A 391 -12.43 -17.94 15.38
CA VAL A 391 -12.71 -16.90 14.39
C VAL A 391 -13.57 -15.80 15.01
N ILE A 392 -13.16 -14.54 14.86
CA ILE A 392 -13.88 -13.34 15.29
C ILE A 392 -14.10 -12.44 14.09
N ALA A 393 -15.33 -11.97 13.92
CA ALA A 393 -15.68 -10.90 13.00
C ALA A 393 -15.76 -9.57 13.76
N VAL A 394 -15.05 -8.54 13.30
CA VAL A 394 -15.17 -7.16 13.78
C VAL A 394 -15.83 -6.36 12.66
N VAL A 395 -17.00 -5.79 12.94
CA VAL A 395 -17.92 -5.26 11.91
C VAL A 395 -18.26 -3.80 12.18
N VAL A 396 -18.12 -2.98 11.15
CA VAL A 396 -18.60 -1.58 11.14
C VAL A 396 -19.95 -1.56 10.45
N ARG A 397 -20.96 -0.95 11.11
CA ARG A 397 -22.30 -0.82 10.58
C ARG A 397 -22.44 0.43 9.71
N GLN A 398 -23.32 0.38 8.72
CA GLN A 398 -23.83 1.58 8.07
C GLN A 398 -24.64 2.42 9.07
N ALA A 399 -24.63 3.73 8.92
CA ALA A 399 -25.38 4.62 9.79
C ALA A 399 -26.87 4.27 9.81
N GLY A 400 -27.44 4.07 11.01
CA GLY A 400 -28.84 3.70 11.20
C GLY A 400 -29.19 2.22 10.98
N ALA A 401 -28.22 1.36 10.64
CA ALA A 401 -28.48 -0.06 10.47
C ALA A 401 -28.68 -0.77 11.83
N ALA A 402 -29.72 -1.60 11.90
CA ALA A 402 -30.04 -2.42 13.08
C ALA A 402 -29.37 -3.79 12.97
N LEU A 403 -28.03 -3.81 13.04
CA LEU A 403 -27.24 -5.04 13.06
C LEU A 403 -26.73 -5.33 14.46
N ASP A 404 -26.81 -6.60 14.86
CA ASP A 404 -26.22 -7.12 16.08
C ASP A 404 -25.41 -8.40 15.80
N GLU A 405 -24.70 -8.88 16.81
CA GLU A 405 -23.91 -10.13 16.73
C GLU A 405 -24.75 -11.31 16.24
N ARG A 406 -25.96 -11.47 16.77
CA ARG A 406 -26.83 -12.61 16.49
C ARG A 406 -27.28 -12.62 15.04
N SER A 407 -27.71 -11.49 14.51
CA SER A 407 -28.14 -11.36 13.11
C SER A 407 -27.02 -11.64 12.12
N ILE A 408 -25.79 -11.16 12.40
CA ILE A 408 -24.62 -11.43 11.57
C ILE A 408 -24.29 -12.92 11.58
N LEU A 409 -24.14 -13.52 12.75
CA LEU A 409 -23.80 -14.94 12.87
C LEU A 409 -24.87 -15.84 12.23
N SER A 410 -26.15 -15.51 12.41
CA SER A 410 -27.24 -16.27 11.77
C SER A 410 -27.19 -16.19 10.25
N ALA A 411 -26.95 -14.99 9.69
CA ALA A 411 -26.91 -14.78 8.25
C ALA A 411 -25.76 -15.53 7.56
N LEU A 412 -24.71 -15.89 8.29
CA LEU A 412 -23.55 -16.59 7.75
C LEU A 412 -23.72 -18.13 7.76
N GLN A 413 -24.70 -18.70 8.51
CA GLN A 413 -24.83 -20.14 8.69
C GLN A 413 -25.06 -20.91 7.38
N ASP A 414 -25.80 -20.32 6.45
CA ASP A 414 -26.12 -20.94 5.15
C ASP A 414 -25.11 -20.55 4.06
N ARG A 415 -24.14 -19.67 4.38
CA ARG A 415 -23.16 -19.14 3.43
C ARG A 415 -21.76 -19.73 3.59
N LEU A 416 -21.42 -20.16 4.81
CA LEU A 416 -20.10 -20.62 5.16
C LEU A 416 -20.11 -22.00 5.81
N ALA A 417 -19.08 -22.81 5.54
CA ALA A 417 -18.86 -24.07 6.24
C ALA A 417 -18.69 -23.82 7.76
N LYS A 418 -19.15 -24.76 8.61
CA LYS A 418 -19.17 -24.61 10.07
C LYS A 418 -17.84 -24.19 10.70
N PHE A 419 -16.72 -24.67 10.18
CA PHE A 419 -15.40 -24.34 10.71
C PHE A 419 -14.96 -22.90 10.36
N LYS A 420 -15.57 -22.28 9.34
CA LYS A 420 -15.32 -20.87 8.94
C LYS A 420 -16.20 -19.88 9.70
N LEU A 421 -17.28 -20.36 10.33
CA LEU A 421 -18.22 -19.47 11.02
C LEU A 421 -17.53 -18.73 12.17
N PRO A 422 -17.62 -17.38 12.22
CA PRO A 422 -17.17 -16.63 13.37
C PRO A 422 -17.88 -17.10 14.64
N LYS A 423 -17.14 -17.26 15.73
CA LYS A 423 -17.69 -17.59 17.05
C LYS A 423 -18.22 -16.34 17.76
N ARG A 424 -17.74 -15.18 17.36
CA ARG A 424 -18.17 -13.88 17.89
C ARG A 424 -18.20 -12.86 16.73
N ALA A 425 -19.17 -11.94 16.78
CA ALA A 425 -19.23 -10.78 15.91
C ALA A 425 -19.32 -9.51 16.76
N ILE A 426 -18.29 -8.67 16.69
CA ILE A 426 -18.15 -7.47 17.50
C ILE A 426 -18.48 -6.27 16.62
N ILE A 427 -19.42 -5.45 17.07
CA ILE A 427 -19.77 -4.21 16.38
C ILE A 427 -18.88 -3.09 16.91
N VAL A 428 -18.26 -2.34 16.01
CA VAL A 428 -17.41 -1.19 16.31
C VAL A 428 -17.82 0.01 15.46
N ASP A 429 -17.42 1.21 15.89
CA ASP A 429 -17.68 2.43 15.13
C ASP A 429 -16.72 2.60 13.94
N ASP A 430 -15.47 2.13 14.08
CA ASP A 430 -14.46 2.19 13.02
C ASP A 430 -13.40 1.08 13.22
N LEU A 431 -12.71 0.70 12.15
CA LEU A 431 -11.57 -0.22 12.19
C LEU A 431 -10.24 0.55 12.30
N PRO A 432 -9.30 0.10 13.15
CA PRO A 432 -7.99 0.73 13.24
C PRO A 432 -7.24 0.64 11.91
N ARG A 433 -6.74 1.79 11.43
CA ARG A 433 -6.06 1.90 10.14
C ARG A 433 -4.69 2.56 10.27
N ASN A 434 -3.80 2.17 9.39
CA ASN A 434 -2.57 2.93 9.21
C ASN A 434 -2.80 4.15 8.30
N THR A 435 -1.76 4.98 8.11
CA THR A 435 -1.79 6.19 7.29
C THR A 435 -2.16 5.95 5.82
N MET A 436 -2.06 4.71 5.35
CA MET A 436 -2.45 4.29 3.99
C MET A 436 -3.88 3.72 3.94
N GLY A 437 -4.66 3.85 5.02
CA GLY A 437 -6.03 3.35 5.10
C GLY A 437 -6.14 1.82 5.26
N LYS A 438 -5.03 1.11 5.46
CA LYS A 438 -5.02 -0.34 5.64
C LYS A 438 -5.41 -0.72 7.06
N VAL A 439 -6.39 -1.63 7.20
CA VAL A 439 -6.81 -2.16 8.51
C VAL A 439 -5.65 -2.86 9.22
N GLN A 440 -5.45 -2.50 10.48
CA GLN A 440 -4.41 -3.04 11.36
C GLN A 440 -4.94 -4.21 12.18
N LYS A 441 -5.05 -5.40 11.57
CA LYS A 441 -5.57 -6.62 12.22
C LYS A 441 -4.76 -7.05 13.46
N ASN A 442 -3.48 -6.69 13.53
CA ASN A 442 -2.68 -6.95 14.72
C ASN A 442 -3.24 -6.22 15.95
N LEU A 443 -3.65 -4.97 15.82
CA LEU A 443 -4.27 -4.22 16.92
C LEU A 443 -5.60 -4.83 17.34
N LEU A 444 -6.40 -5.31 16.38
CA LEU A 444 -7.64 -6.00 16.68
C LEU A 444 -7.39 -7.34 17.41
N ARG A 445 -6.36 -8.10 17.01
CA ARG A 445 -5.97 -9.34 17.70
C ARG A 445 -5.52 -9.08 19.13
N ASP A 446 -4.72 -8.05 19.34
CA ASP A 446 -4.25 -7.66 20.67
C ASP A 446 -5.43 -7.24 21.56
N GLN A 447 -6.36 -6.45 21.03
CA GLN A 447 -7.56 -5.96 21.73
C GLN A 447 -8.51 -7.09 22.15
N HIS A 448 -8.64 -8.13 21.32
CA HIS A 448 -9.60 -9.21 21.52
C HIS A 448 -8.96 -10.56 21.90
N ARG A 449 -7.68 -10.54 22.30
CA ARG A 449 -6.88 -11.73 22.60
C ARG A 449 -7.54 -12.68 23.60
N ASP A 450 -8.20 -12.14 24.62
CA ASP A 450 -8.73 -12.89 25.75
C ASP A 450 -10.24 -13.16 25.64
N ILE A 451 -10.88 -12.87 24.51
CA ILE A 451 -12.31 -12.93 24.33
C ILE A 451 -12.90 -14.34 24.58
N PHE A 452 -12.12 -15.40 24.33
CA PHE A 452 -12.52 -16.78 24.57
C PHE A 452 -12.01 -17.35 25.91
N ASN A 453 -11.18 -16.58 26.62
CA ASN A 453 -10.61 -16.98 27.92
C ASN A 453 -11.42 -16.43 29.12
N THR A 454 -12.31 -15.48 28.87
CA THR A 454 -13.19 -14.94 29.91
C THR A 454 -14.37 -15.91 30.10
N PRO A 455 -14.65 -16.43 31.31
CA PRO A 455 -15.83 -17.22 31.56
C PRO A 455 -17.07 -16.41 31.18
N ALA A 456 -18.01 -17.03 30.45
CA ALA A 456 -19.30 -16.39 30.14
C ALA A 456 -19.93 -15.98 31.48
N SER A 457 -20.10 -14.67 31.68
CA SER A 457 -20.79 -14.07 32.84
C SER A 457 -22.29 -14.31 32.77
#